data_07cb90ec7a3c285e215b00fdd6be982d
#
_entry.id   07cb90ec7a3c285e215b00fdd6be982d
#
_cell.length_a   1.000
_cell.length_b   1.000
_cell.length_c   1.000
_cell.angle_alpha   90.00
_cell.angle_beta   90.00
_cell.angle_gamma   90.00
#
_symmetry.space_group_name_H-M   'P 1'
#
loop_
_entity.id
_entity.type
_entity.pdbx_description
1 polymer ?
#
loop_
_entity_poly.entity_id
_entity_poly.type
_entity_poly.pdbx_seq_one_letter_code
_entity_poly.pdbx_strand_id
1 'polypeptide(L)'
;SLISYVYENGESVAKTLGQDGEKFDGDQIYFSPNNDYSFDSVKVKAVMLRNVENVHLTVYKKEDTERKQPLYEIGNESHKKTDWSYRSGSRGVELYEISWEGLDKDGQQLPDGEYQFVITYRPSASGAKQQELNFKVKIDTTAPSIEEGSAHYDPDTRIFRPGKIVENGSGLAGTYLSHSKDGETHALTPEEDGTYVIPEGVDISTLRYSIWDKVYNTAELDVYGKAVAAETPGAEQPEETPEERPD
;
A
#
# COMPACT_ATOMS: atom_id res chain seq x y z
N SER A 1 1.82 -26.18 -8.68
CA SER A 1 2.54 -25.22 -7.84
C SER A 1 1.58 -24.35 -7.06
N LEU A 2 1.91 -23.99 -5.85
CA LEU A 2 1.15 -23.07 -5.00
C LEU A 2 1.88 -21.74 -5.00
N ILE A 3 1.13 -20.67 -5.23
CA ILE A 3 1.63 -19.30 -5.10
C ILE A 3 0.94 -18.65 -3.93
N SER A 4 1.70 -18.02 -3.09
CA SER A 4 1.20 -17.08 -2.10
C SER A 4 1.89 -15.74 -2.28
N TYR A 5 1.15 -14.67 -2.23
CA TYR A 5 1.68 -13.32 -2.14
C TYR A 5 1.14 -12.64 -0.91
N VAL A 6 1.96 -11.82 -0.29
CA VAL A 6 1.70 -11.25 1.02
C VAL A 6 1.87 -9.75 0.92
N TYR A 7 0.90 -9.00 1.44
CA TYR A 7 1.08 -7.59 1.74
C TYR A 7 1.86 -7.43 3.04
N GLU A 8 2.55 -6.33 3.20
CA GLU A 8 3.37 -6.09 4.38
C GLU A 8 2.58 -6.04 5.69
N ASN A 9 1.30 -5.70 5.64
CA ASN A 9 0.38 -5.76 6.78
C ASN A 9 -0.02 -7.18 7.21
N GLY A 10 0.52 -8.21 6.57
CA GLY A 10 0.26 -9.61 6.90
C GLY A 10 -0.91 -10.25 6.16
N GLU A 11 -1.63 -9.54 5.32
CA GLU A 11 -2.63 -10.16 4.44
C GLU A 11 -1.94 -11.04 3.41
N SER A 12 -2.40 -12.28 3.28
CA SER A 12 -1.86 -13.21 2.30
C SER A 12 -2.96 -13.78 1.42
N VAL A 13 -2.67 -13.88 0.14
CA VAL A 13 -3.52 -14.57 -0.84
C VAL A 13 -2.76 -15.76 -1.37
N ALA A 14 -3.35 -16.95 -1.28
CA ALA A 14 -2.78 -18.18 -1.81
C ALA A 14 -3.60 -18.69 -2.98
N LYS A 15 -2.93 -19.01 -4.08
CA LYS A 15 -3.56 -19.59 -5.28
C LYS A 15 -2.75 -20.78 -5.77
N THR A 16 -3.45 -21.75 -6.33
CA THR A 16 -2.81 -22.94 -6.94
C THR A 16 -2.69 -22.75 -8.44
N LEU A 17 -1.48 -22.91 -8.96
CA LEU A 17 -1.24 -22.98 -10.40
C LEU A 17 -1.83 -24.27 -10.96
N GLY A 18 -2.46 -24.18 -12.12
CA GLY A 18 -2.87 -25.34 -12.89
C GLY A 18 -1.69 -26.19 -13.36
N GLN A 19 -1.95 -27.42 -13.78
CA GLN A 19 -0.92 -28.37 -14.18
C GLN A 19 -0.19 -27.98 -15.47
N ASP A 20 -0.83 -27.21 -16.33
CA ASP A 20 -0.30 -26.79 -17.63
C ASP A 20 0.26 -25.36 -17.63
N GLY A 21 0.50 -24.79 -16.44
CA GLY A 21 0.80 -23.37 -16.27
C GLY A 21 2.22 -22.99 -16.72
N GLU A 22 2.40 -22.76 -18.00
CA GLU A 22 3.56 -22.01 -18.50
C GLU A 22 3.47 -20.54 -18.04
N LYS A 23 2.27 -20.08 -17.70
CA LYS A 23 1.97 -18.72 -17.29
C LYS A 23 0.88 -18.68 -16.23
N PHE A 24 1.09 -17.85 -15.23
CA PHE A 24 0.09 -17.52 -14.21
C PHE A 24 -0.15 -16.01 -14.19
N ASP A 25 -1.40 -15.61 -14.23
CA ASP A 25 -1.81 -14.23 -14.08
C ASP A 25 -2.49 -14.05 -12.72
N GLY A 26 -1.87 -13.28 -11.84
CA GLY A 26 -2.38 -12.97 -10.51
C GLY A 26 -3.38 -11.81 -10.51
N ASP A 27 -3.95 -11.57 -9.33
CA ASP A 27 -4.83 -10.42 -9.10
C ASP A 27 -4.05 -9.10 -9.08
N GLN A 28 -4.80 -8.00 -9.13
CA GLN A 28 -4.24 -6.67 -8.90
C GLN A 28 -3.76 -6.55 -7.45
N ILE A 29 -2.52 -6.13 -7.27
CA ILE A 29 -1.91 -5.82 -5.98
C ILE A 29 -1.73 -4.31 -5.88
N TYR A 30 -2.16 -3.73 -4.75
CA TYR A 30 -1.96 -2.32 -4.44
C TYR A 30 -0.94 -2.19 -3.31
N PHE A 31 -0.06 -1.23 -3.38
CA PHE A 31 0.84 -0.88 -2.28
C PHE A 31 1.23 0.59 -2.31
N SER A 32 1.70 1.08 -1.18
CA SER A 32 2.05 2.49 -0.97
C SER A 32 3.45 2.57 -0.35
N PRO A 33 4.50 2.67 -1.16
CA PRO A 33 5.87 2.73 -0.66
C PRO A 33 6.22 4.13 -0.13
N ASN A 34 5.58 4.51 0.97
CA ASN A 34 5.72 5.82 1.62
C ASN A 34 6.52 5.76 2.94
N ASN A 35 7.01 4.58 3.32
CA ASN A 35 7.80 4.30 4.53
C ASN A 35 7.02 4.57 5.84
N ASP A 36 5.72 4.31 5.85
CA ASP A 36 4.89 4.39 7.05
C ASP A 36 4.70 3.04 7.76
N TYR A 37 5.43 2.01 7.31
CA TYR A 37 5.37 0.62 7.78
C TYR A 37 4.08 -0.12 7.41
N SER A 38 3.29 0.42 6.49
CA SER A 38 2.06 -0.20 6.00
C SER A 38 2.06 -0.26 4.48
N PHE A 39 1.96 -1.46 3.91
CA PHE A 39 1.93 -1.68 2.45
C PHE A 39 3.14 -1.10 1.69
N ASP A 40 4.31 -1.01 2.33
CA ASP A 40 5.50 -0.39 1.72
C ASP A 40 6.15 -1.23 0.63
N SER A 41 5.82 -2.50 0.52
CA SER A 41 6.39 -3.42 -0.47
C SER A 41 5.40 -4.45 -0.99
N VAL A 42 5.70 -4.98 -2.15
CA VAL A 42 5.06 -6.19 -2.69
C VAL A 42 5.96 -7.37 -2.42
N LYS A 43 5.42 -8.42 -1.80
CA LYS A 43 6.15 -9.65 -1.47
C LYS A 43 5.47 -10.84 -2.10
N VAL A 44 6.21 -11.62 -2.85
CA VAL A 44 5.73 -12.85 -3.47
C VAL A 44 6.55 -14.03 -3.01
N LYS A 45 5.87 -15.03 -2.48
CA LYS A 45 6.42 -16.37 -2.22
C LYS A 45 5.77 -17.36 -3.15
N ALA A 46 6.57 -18.24 -3.73
CA ALA A 46 6.06 -19.33 -4.54
C ALA A 46 6.65 -20.66 -4.06
N VAL A 47 5.80 -21.67 -4.00
CA VAL A 47 6.21 -23.05 -3.68
C VAL A 47 6.13 -23.88 -4.94
N MET A 48 7.27 -24.41 -5.39
CA MET A 48 7.38 -25.20 -6.61
C MET A 48 7.46 -26.69 -6.27
N LEU A 49 6.87 -27.53 -7.11
CA LEU A 49 6.92 -28.98 -6.92
C LEU A 49 8.27 -29.58 -7.36
N ARG A 50 9.07 -28.82 -8.09
CA ARG A 50 10.38 -29.22 -8.59
C ARG A 50 11.41 -28.14 -8.33
N ASN A 51 12.68 -28.51 -8.36
CA ASN A 51 13.77 -27.53 -8.38
C ASN A 51 13.60 -26.61 -9.57
N VAL A 52 13.90 -25.35 -9.36
CA VAL A 52 13.87 -24.31 -10.39
C VAL A 52 15.20 -23.60 -10.48
N GLU A 53 15.45 -23.00 -11.63
CA GLU A 53 16.66 -22.24 -11.92
C GLU A 53 16.31 -20.96 -12.68
N ASN A 54 17.24 -20.03 -12.74
CA ASN A 54 17.07 -18.76 -13.42
C ASN A 54 15.82 -17.99 -12.94
N VAL A 55 15.66 -17.91 -11.64
CA VAL A 55 14.58 -17.13 -11.04
C VAL A 55 14.90 -15.66 -11.20
N HIS A 56 14.01 -14.92 -11.83
CA HIS A 56 14.23 -13.52 -12.20
C HIS A 56 12.94 -12.73 -12.01
N LEU A 57 13.04 -11.57 -11.34
CA LEU A 57 11.99 -10.58 -11.30
C LEU A 57 12.31 -9.46 -12.28
N THR A 58 11.34 -9.08 -13.09
CA THR A 58 11.42 -7.88 -13.93
C THR A 58 10.14 -7.07 -13.76
N VAL A 59 10.30 -5.77 -13.61
CA VAL A 59 9.17 -4.82 -13.52
C VAL A 59 9.15 -3.96 -14.77
N TYR A 60 7.97 -3.80 -15.36
CA TYR A 60 7.72 -2.95 -16.53
C TYR A 60 6.55 -2.00 -16.26
N LYS A 61 6.47 -0.91 -16.99
CA LYS A 61 5.23 -0.14 -17.06
C LYS A 61 4.09 -1.00 -17.63
N LYS A 62 2.87 -0.73 -17.21
CA LYS A 62 1.68 -1.42 -17.76
C LYS A 62 1.60 -1.30 -19.28
N GLU A 63 1.91 -0.13 -19.82
CA GLU A 63 1.83 0.19 -21.24
C GLU A 63 2.91 -0.48 -22.09
N ASP A 64 4.01 -0.92 -21.46
CA ASP A 64 5.10 -1.65 -22.15
C ASP A 64 4.70 -3.12 -22.38
N THR A 65 3.71 -3.33 -23.23
CA THR A 65 3.16 -4.66 -23.53
C THR A 65 4.17 -5.59 -24.22
N GLU A 66 5.14 -5.01 -24.90
CA GLU A 66 6.23 -5.75 -25.57
C GLU A 66 7.43 -6.00 -24.63
N ARG A 67 7.39 -5.46 -23.41
CA ARG A 67 8.41 -5.66 -22.37
C ARG A 67 9.83 -5.32 -22.83
N LYS A 68 9.96 -4.17 -23.49
CA LYS A 68 11.23 -3.70 -24.05
C LYS A 68 12.06 -2.84 -23.09
N GLN A 69 11.41 -2.25 -22.09
CA GLN A 69 12.03 -1.29 -21.18
C GLN A 69 11.86 -1.72 -19.72
N PRO A 70 12.68 -2.64 -19.22
CA PRO A 70 12.63 -3.03 -17.83
C PRO A 70 13.00 -1.85 -16.94
N LEU A 71 12.18 -1.61 -15.90
CA LEU A 71 12.39 -0.55 -14.91
C LEU A 71 13.24 -1.03 -13.74
N TYR A 72 13.10 -2.31 -13.38
CA TYR A 72 13.78 -2.96 -12.28
C TYR A 72 13.97 -4.43 -12.57
N GLU A 73 15.12 -4.99 -12.20
CA GLU A 73 15.43 -6.39 -12.38
C GLU A 73 16.25 -6.91 -11.20
N ILE A 74 15.88 -8.07 -10.69
CA ILE A 74 16.69 -8.87 -9.75
C ILE A 74 16.59 -10.34 -10.11
N GLY A 75 17.63 -11.08 -9.78
CA GLY A 75 17.58 -12.52 -9.88
C GLY A 75 18.78 -13.16 -10.58
N ASN A 76 18.53 -14.28 -11.18
CA ASN A 76 19.47 -15.25 -11.71
C ASN A 76 19.95 -16.24 -10.64
N GLU A 77 19.07 -16.58 -9.72
CA GLU A 77 19.34 -17.53 -8.66
C GLU A 77 18.82 -18.93 -9.01
N SER A 78 19.48 -19.92 -8.47
CA SER A 78 19.04 -21.31 -8.57
C SER A 78 18.53 -21.78 -7.21
N HIS A 79 17.29 -22.23 -7.17
CA HIS A 79 16.68 -22.80 -5.99
C HIS A 79 16.65 -24.32 -6.09
N LYS A 80 17.44 -24.96 -5.24
CA LYS A 80 17.52 -26.41 -5.17
C LYS A 80 16.80 -26.91 -3.93
N LYS A 81 16.06 -27.96 -4.12
CA LYS A 81 15.38 -28.65 -3.06
C LYS A 81 16.34 -29.50 -2.24
N THR A 82 16.42 -29.27 -0.93
CA THR A 82 17.26 -30.06 -0.03
C THR A 82 16.48 -31.11 0.77
N ASP A 83 15.20 -30.87 1.06
CA ASP A 83 14.42 -31.67 2.02
C ASP A 83 13.13 -32.26 1.46
N TRP A 84 13.19 -32.78 0.25
CA TRP A 84 11.98 -33.36 -0.28
C TRP A 84 11.66 -34.73 0.29
N SER A 85 10.54 -34.86 0.95
CA SER A 85 9.97 -36.14 1.31
C SER A 85 8.74 -36.41 0.45
N TYR A 86 8.84 -37.35 -0.47
CA TYR A 86 7.71 -37.82 -1.25
C TYR A 86 6.55 -38.32 -0.36
N ARG A 87 6.88 -38.81 0.83
CA ARG A 87 5.89 -39.32 1.79
C ARG A 87 5.09 -38.25 2.50
N SER A 88 5.58 -37.03 2.61
CA SER A 88 4.85 -35.95 3.25
C SER A 88 3.92 -35.20 2.30
N GLY A 89 3.98 -35.47 0.99
CA GLY A 89 3.03 -34.97 -0.01
C GLY A 89 2.93 -33.45 -0.21
N SER A 90 3.53 -32.68 0.67
CA SER A 90 3.28 -31.24 0.78
C SER A 90 4.53 -30.37 0.69
N ARG A 91 5.72 -30.95 0.50
CA ARG A 91 6.94 -30.15 0.44
C ARG A 91 7.38 -29.88 -0.98
N GLY A 92 7.31 -28.61 -1.37
CA GLY A 92 7.87 -28.11 -2.60
C GLY A 92 9.21 -27.38 -2.38
N VAL A 93 9.77 -26.86 -3.44
CA VAL A 93 10.86 -25.89 -3.37
C VAL A 93 10.26 -24.53 -3.12
N GLU A 94 10.60 -23.91 -2.01
CA GLU A 94 10.24 -22.53 -1.76
C GLU A 94 11.20 -21.63 -2.51
N LEU A 95 10.67 -20.72 -3.31
CA LEU A 95 11.43 -19.58 -3.79
C LEU A 95 11.70 -18.65 -2.61
N TYR A 96 12.88 -18.02 -2.60
CA TYR A 96 13.09 -16.92 -1.69
C TYR A 96 12.01 -15.86 -1.90
N GLU A 97 11.63 -15.21 -0.81
CA GLU A 97 10.70 -14.11 -0.89
C GLU A 97 11.24 -13.04 -1.83
N ILE A 98 10.50 -12.80 -2.90
CA ILE A 98 10.81 -11.74 -3.85
C ILE A 98 10.02 -10.51 -3.42
N SER A 99 10.76 -9.46 -3.07
CA SER A 99 10.22 -8.20 -2.58
C SER A 99 10.57 -7.06 -3.53
N TRP A 100 9.65 -6.14 -3.70
CA TRP A 100 9.85 -4.91 -4.45
C TRP A 100 9.22 -3.72 -3.74
N GLU A 101 9.98 -2.67 -3.57
CA GLU A 101 9.61 -1.45 -2.84
C GLU A 101 9.22 -0.29 -3.78
N GLY A 102 8.90 -0.57 -5.04
CA GLY A 102 8.51 0.44 -6.02
C GLY A 102 9.67 1.27 -6.57
N LEU A 103 10.90 0.80 -6.40
CA LEU A 103 12.09 1.49 -6.89
C LEU A 103 12.45 1.04 -8.31
N ASP A 104 13.05 1.93 -9.07
CA ASP A 104 13.70 1.58 -10.33
C ASP A 104 15.13 1.02 -10.11
N LYS A 105 15.81 0.70 -11.21
CA LYS A 105 17.19 0.17 -11.21
C LYS A 105 18.23 1.13 -10.61
N ASP A 106 17.93 2.41 -10.55
CA ASP A 106 18.80 3.45 -10.00
C ASP A 106 18.44 3.78 -8.54
N GLY A 107 17.48 3.05 -7.95
CA GLY A 107 17.02 3.24 -6.59
C GLY A 107 16.06 4.42 -6.43
N GLN A 108 15.51 4.93 -7.52
CA GLN A 108 14.55 6.03 -7.49
C GLN A 108 13.14 5.51 -7.36
N GLN A 109 12.33 6.18 -6.54
CA GLN A 109 10.93 5.83 -6.38
C GLN A 109 10.16 6.05 -7.68
N LEU A 110 9.49 5.00 -8.15
CA LEU A 110 8.60 5.09 -9.29
C LEU A 110 7.31 5.84 -8.91
N PRO A 111 6.71 6.59 -9.85
CA PRO A 111 5.48 7.33 -9.58
C PRO A 111 4.27 6.41 -9.39
N ASP A 112 3.21 6.95 -8.81
CA ASP A 112 1.89 6.32 -8.78
C ASP A 112 1.47 5.87 -10.18
N GLY A 113 0.95 4.67 -10.28
CA GLY A 113 0.56 4.09 -11.55
C GLY A 113 0.57 2.57 -11.52
N GLU A 114 0.30 1.99 -12.67
CA GLU A 114 0.21 0.55 -12.85
C GLU A 114 1.47 -0.03 -13.51
N TYR A 115 1.92 -1.17 -12.98
CA TYR A 115 3.14 -1.84 -13.40
C TYR A 115 2.90 -3.33 -13.59
N GLN A 116 3.72 -3.95 -14.42
CA GLN A 116 3.80 -5.39 -14.55
C GLN A 116 4.93 -5.90 -13.64
N PHE A 117 4.61 -6.82 -12.75
CA PHE A 117 5.55 -7.50 -11.87
C PHE A 117 5.67 -8.95 -12.36
N VAL A 118 6.78 -9.29 -12.97
CA VAL A 118 6.94 -10.54 -13.71
C VAL A 118 8.08 -11.37 -13.11
N ILE A 119 7.72 -12.53 -12.57
CA ILE A 119 8.70 -13.52 -12.13
C ILE A 119 8.82 -14.60 -13.20
N THR A 120 10.02 -14.82 -13.70
CA THR A 120 10.33 -15.91 -14.63
C THR A 120 11.22 -16.93 -13.95
N TYR A 121 11.06 -18.19 -14.32
CA TYR A 121 11.88 -19.29 -13.84
C TYR A 121 11.81 -20.47 -14.80
N ARG A 122 12.75 -21.40 -14.67
CA ARG A 122 12.74 -22.63 -15.44
C ARG A 122 12.81 -23.83 -14.49
N PRO A 123 11.90 -24.82 -14.59
CA PRO A 123 12.05 -26.08 -13.87
C PRO A 123 13.33 -26.80 -14.26
N SER A 124 14.04 -27.36 -13.29
CA SER A 124 15.28 -28.12 -13.51
C SER A 124 14.97 -29.51 -14.07
N ALA A 125 14.42 -29.56 -15.28
CA ALA A 125 14.08 -30.77 -15.96
C ALA A 125 14.52 -30.67 -17.45
N SER A 126 14.97 -31.78 -18.05
CA SER A 126 15.32 -31.76 -19.45
C SER A 126 14.15 -31.36 -20.33
N GLY A 127 14.39 -30.39 -21.23
CA GLY A 127 13.35 -29.86 -22.11
C GLY A 127 12.32 -28.93 -21.46
N ALA A 128 12.49 -28.59 -20.17
CA ALA A 128 11.58 -27.64 -19.51
C ALA A 128 11.68 -26.24 -20.13
N LYS A 129 10.54 -25.67 -20.40
CA LYS A 129 10.41 -24.28 -20.87
C LYS A 129 10.42 -23.32 -19.70
N GLN A 130 10.77 -22.07 -19.98
CA GLN A 130 10.60 -20.97 -19.03
C GLN A 130 9.12 -20.81 -18.70
N GLN A 131 8.85 -20.59 -17.43
CA GLN A 131 7.53 -20.30 -16.90
C GLN A 131 7.50 -18.89 -16.32
N GLU A 132 6.31 -18.37 -16.11
CA GLU A 132 6.11 -16.98 -15.76
C GLU A 132 4.97 -16.83 -14.73
N LEU A 133 5.21 -16.00 -13.71
CA LEU A 133 4.21 -15.52 -12.76
C LEU A 133 4.04 -14.03 -13.00
N ASN A 134 2.85 -13.62 -13.39
CA ASN A 134 2.54 -12.23 -13.68
C ASN A 134 1.60 -11.66 -12.64
N PHE A 135 1.95 -10.48 -12.14
CA PHE A 135 1.10 -9.71 -11.25
C PHE A 135 0.93 -8.30 -11.82
N LYS A 136 -0.28 -7.79 -11.69
CA LYS A 136 -0.56 -6.37 -11.93
C LYS A 136 -0.37 -5.66 -10.60
N VAL A 137 0.53 -4.70 -10.56
CA VAL A 137 0.86 -3.97 -9.34
C VAL A 137 0.56 -2.50 -9.56
N LYS A 138 -0.12 -1.87 -8.60
CA LYS A 138 -0.37 -0.43 -8.62
C LYS A 138 0.29 0.22 -7.42
N ILE A 139 1.14 1.20 -7.69
CA ILE A 139 1.65 2.12 -6.69
C ILE A 139 0.61 3.20 -6.48
N ASP A 140 0.20 3.38 -5.23
CA ASP A 140 -0.75 4.39 -4.80
C ASP A 140 -0.25 5.04 -3.51
N THR A 141 0.40 6.18 -3.63
CA THR A 141 0.89 6.99 -2.49
C THR A 141 0.04 8.23 -2.25
N THR A 142 -1.09 8.34 -2.95
CA THR A 142 -1.96 9.51 -2.93
C THR A 142 -3.13 9.29 -2.00
N ALA A 143 -3.22 10.09 -0.94
CA ALA A 143 -4.37 10.05 -0.05
C ALA A 143 -5.66 10.50 -0.75
N PRO A 144 -6.84 9.98 -0.33
CA PRO A 144 -8.11 10.50 -0.78
C PRO A 144 -8.24 12.00 -0.49
N SER A 145 -9.03 12.69 -1.28
CA SER A 145 -9.31 14.11 -1.11
C SER A 145 -10.81 14.39 -1.21
N ILE A 146 -11.20 15.63 -0.91
CA ILE A 146 -12.55 16.11 -1.10
C ILE A 146 -12.58 17.08 -2.29
N GLU A 147 -13.54 16.90 -3.19
CA GLU A 147 -13.77 17.83 -4.30
C GLU A 147 -13.97 19.26 -3.76
N GLU A 148 -13.22 20.21 -4.29
CA GLU A 148 -13.20 21.60 -3.82
C GLU A 148 -14.62 22.19 -3.79
N GLY A 149 -14.98 22.82 -2.67
CA GLY A 149 -16.27 23.47 -2.48
C GLY A 149 -17.45 22.53 -2.23
N SER A 150 -17.24 21.20 -2.19
CA SER A 150 -18.31 20.23 -1.96
C SER A 150 -18.62 19.98 -0.47
N ALA A 151 -17.65 20.20 0.42
CA ALA A 151 -17.89 20.13 1.87
C ALA A 151 -18.56 21.40 2.37
N HIS A 152 -19.51 21.25 3.29
CA HIS A 152 -20.26 22.37 3.84
C HIS A 152 -20.51 22.20 5.33
N TYR A 153 -20.31 23.28 6.10
CA TYR A 153 -20.70 23.40 7.50
C TYR A 153 -21.67 24.58 7.69
N ASP A 154 -22.80 24.29 8.28
CA ASP A 154 -23.79 25.31 8.64
C ASP A 154 -23.71 25.60 10.15
N PRO A 155 -23.25 26.80 10.57
CA PRO A 155 -23.10 27.14 11.97
C PRO A 155 -24.43 27.29 12.72
N ASP A 156 -25.52 27.61 12.02
CA ASP A 156 -26.84 27.81 12.66
C ASP A 156 -27.47 26.47 13.04
N THR A 157 -27.39 25.49 12.18
CA THR A 157 -27.88 24.12 12.43
C THR A 157 -26.85 23.20 13.02
N ARG A 158 -25.58 23.58 12.98
CA ARG A 158 -24.41 22.77 13.35
C ARG A 158 -24.31 21.44 12.54
N ILE A 159 -24.77 21.45 11.32
CA ILE A 159 -24.70 20.30 10.43
C ILE A 159 -23.45 20.42 9.57
N PHE A 160 -22.61 19.40 9.64
CA PHE A 160 -21.49 19.18 8.72
C PHE A 160 -21.89 18.18 7.66
N ARG A 161 -21.76 18.58 6.39
CA ARG A 161 -21.92 17.74 5.21
C ARG A 161 -20.55 17.46 4.61
N PRO A 162 -20.00 16.26 4.77
CA PRO A 162 -18.80 15.88 4.06
C PRO A 162 -19.01 16.03 2.57
N GLY A 163 -18.02 16.51 1.87
CA GLY A 163 -18.10 16.68 0.43
C GLY A 163 -17.91 15.36 -0.30
N LYS A 164 -17.83 15.48 -1.63
CA LYS A 164 -17.59 14.35 -2.51
C LYS A 164 -16.13 13.90 -2.39
N ILE A 165 -15.94 12.64 -2.00
CA ILE A 165 -14.61 12.05 -1.90
C ILE A 165 -14.08 11.72 -3.29
N VAL A 166 -12.81 12.08 -3.53
CA VAL A 166 -12.06 11.75 -4.74
C VAL A 166 -10.97 10.76 -4.34
N GLU A 167 -11.06 9.56 -4.90
CA GLU A 167 -10.11 8.47 -4.72
C GLU A 167 -9.96 7.71 -6.04
N ASN A 168 -8.77 7.72 -6.62
CA ASN A 168 -8.49 7.12 -7.93
C ASN A 168 -7.42 6.02 -7.88
N GLY A 169 -6.98 5.66 -6.68
CA GLY A 169 -5.92 4.68 -6.45
C GLY A 169 -6.45 3.30 -6.05
N SER A 170 -6.20 2.94 -4.81
CA SER A 170 -6.56 1.64 -4.24
C SER A 170 -8.03 1.50 -3.84
N GLY A 171 -8.73 2.60 -3.76
CA GLY A 171 -10.13 2.70 -3.35
C GLY A 171 -10.29 3.12 -1.89
N LEU A 172 -11.39 3.80 -1.59
CA LEU A 172 -11.71 4.27 -0.25
C LEU A 172 -11.89 3.10 0.72
N ALA A 173 -11.21 3.15 1.86
CA ALA A 173 -11.36 2.18 2.93
C ALA A 173 -12.26 2.66 4.05
N GLY A 174 -12.19 3.93 4.43
CA GLY A 174 -13.01 4.45 5.51
C GLY A 174 -12.96 5.95 5.71
N THR A 175 -13.85 6.41 6.58
CA THR A 175 -13.98 7.80 7.00
C THR A 175 -14.20 7.86 8.51
N TYR A 176 -13.77 8.95 9.14
CA TYR A 176 -13.89 9.14 10.57
C TYR A 176 -13.91 10.62 10.91
N LEU A 177 -14.93 11.07 11.65
CA LEU A 177 -15.00 12.44 12.16
C LEU A 177 -14.74 12.44 13.66
N SER A 178 -13.85 13.31 14.12
CA SER A 178 -13.55 13.51 15.52
C SER A 178 -13.39 15.00 15.87
N HIS A 179 -13.45 15.30 17.14
CA HIS A 179 -13.07 16.60 17.70
C HIS A 179 -12.22 16.38 18.96
N SER A 180 -11.46 17.39 19.35
CA SER A 180 -10.69 17.36 20.59
C SER A 180 -11.31 18.28 21.63
N LYS A 181 -11.34 17.80 22.88
CA LYS A 181 -11.75 18.57 24.06
C LYS A 181 -10.89 18.14 25.26
N ASP A 182 -10.32 19.12 25.95
CA ASP A 182 -9.48 18.88 27.13
C ASP A 182 -8.33 17.85 26.91
N GLY A 183 -7.77 17.83 25.70
CA GLY A 183 -6.71 16.89 25.29
C GLY A 183 -7.20 15.50 24.94
N GLU A 184 -8.49 15.24 24.94
CA GLU A 184 -9.10 13.97 24.55
C GLU A 184 -9.77 14.08 23.18
N THR A 185 -9.67 13.00 22.40
CA THR A 185 -10.32 12.89 21.08
C THR A 185 -11.64 12.15 21.22
N HIS A 186 -12.69 12.73 20.67
CA HIS A 186 -14.05 12.17 20.69
C HIS A 186 -14.54 11.93 19.27
N ALA A 187 -14.99 10.71 18.99
CA ALA A 187 -15.60 10.34 17.73
C ALA A 187 -17.03 10.89 17.58
N LEU A 188 -17.39 11.26 16.37
CA LEU A 188 -18.76 11.59 16.00
C LEU A 188 -19.30 10.56 15.00
N THR A 189 -20.56 10.18 15.19
CA THR A 189 -21.24 9.22 14.33
C THR A 189 -22.06 9.97 13.28
N PRO A 190 -22.02 9.56 11.99
CA PRO A 190 -22.85 10.16 10.97
C PRO A 190 -24.33 9.79 11.14
N GLU A 191 -25.19 10.67 10.65
CA GLU A 191 -26.61 10.39 10.46
C GLU A 191 -26.82 9.43 9.26
N GLU A 192 -28.04 8.95 9.07
CA GLU A 192 -28.38 8.03 7.97
C GLU A 192 -28.07 8.60 6.58
N ASP A 193 -28.16 9.94 6.43
CA ASP A 193 -27.85 10.65 5.18
C ASP A 193 -26.35 10.98 5.01
N GLY A 194 -25.50 10.53 5.94
CA GLY A 194 -24.06 10.77 5.91
C GLY A 194 -23.64 12.15 6.43
N THR A 195 -24.55 12.95 6.93
CA THR A 195 -24.25 14.21 7.59
C THR A 195 -23.89 14.00 9.06
N TYR A 196 -23.29 15.00 9.68
CA TYR A 196 -22.94 14.97 11.10
C TYR A 196 -23.55 16.15 11.81
N VAL A 197 -24.20 15.92 12.94
CA VAL A 197 -24.64 16.99 13.86
C VAL A 197 -23.51 17.21 14.86
N ILE A 198 -22.92 18.40 14.80
CA ILE A 198 -21.83 18.77 15.71
C ILE A 198 -22.44 19.17 17.05
N PRO A 199 -22.06 18.56 18.18
CA PRO A 199 -22.59 18.89 19.49
C PRO A 199 -22.34 20.36 19.87
N GLU A 200 -23.22 20.90 20.69
CA GLU A 200 -23.06 22.26 21.24
C GLU A 200 -21.77 22.34 22.08
N GLY A 201 -21.05 23.45 21.93
CA GLY A 201 -19.81 23.69 22.67
C GLY A 201 -18.56 23.03 22.08
N VAL A 202 -18.68 22.30 20.97
CA VAL A 202 -17.51 21.81 20.24
C VAL A 202 -16.85 22.96 19.50
N ASP A 203 -15.55 23.11 19.70
CA ASP A 203 -14.71 24.01 18.90
C ASP A 203 -14.51 23.40 17.51
N ILE A 204 -15.06 24.06 16.49
CA ILE A 204 -15.01 23.60 15.09
C ILE A 204 -13.58 23.50 14.57
N SER A 205 -12.67 24.33 15.08
CA SER A 205 -11.25 24.28 14.70
C SER A 205 -10.58 22.96 15.07
N THR A 206 -11.14 22.22 16.03
CA THR A 206 -10.65 20.91 16.46
C THR A 206 -11.24 19.75 15.67
N LEU A 207 -12.25 20.00 14.82
CA LEU A 207 -12.84 18.96 13.99
C LEU A 207 -11.84 18.45 12.96
N ARG A 208 -11.76 17.13 12.85
CA ARG A 208 -10.89 16.41 11.89
C ARG A 208 -11.73 15.35 11.20
N TYR A 209 -11.89 15.51 9.90
CA TYR A 209 -12.49 14.50 9.05
C TYR A 209 -11.38 13.72 8.37
N SER A 210 -11.13 12.51 8.88
CA SER A 210 -10.11 11.61 8.37
C SER A 210 -10.71 10.71 7.31
N ILE A 211 -10.06 10.61 6.16
CA ILE A 211 -10.41 9.71 5.06
C ILE A 211 -9.17 8.93 4.65
N TRP A 212 -9.31 7.63 4.41
CA TRP A 212 -8.18 6.79 4.03
C TRP A 212 -8.56 5.74 3.00
N ASP A 213 -7.59 5.36 2.21
CA ASP A 213 -7.71 4.34 1.18
C ASP A 213 -7.33 2.94 1.70
N LYS A 214 -7.38 1.96 0.80
CA LYS A 214 -7.13 0.56 1.15
C LYS A 214 -5.66 0.22 1.40
N VAL A 215 -4.74 1.13 1.09
CA VAL A 215 -3.31 1.02 1.42
C VAL A 215 -2.88 2.04 2.47
N TYR A 216 -3.86 2.59 3.22
CA TYR A 216 -3.72 3.49 4.36
C TYR A 216 -3.12 4.87 4.07
N ASN A 217 -3.14 5.34 2.82
CA ASN A 217 -2.91 6.76 2.61
C ASN A 217 -4.07 7.54 3.24
N THR A 218 -3.75 8.43 4.17
CA THR A 218 -4.75 9.11 5.00
C THR A 218 -4.66 10.62 4.79
N ALA A 219 -5.81 11.27 4.64
CA ALA A 219 -5.93 12.71 4.70
C ALA A 219 -6.76 13.12 5.92
N GLU A 220 -6.32 14.16 6.61
CA GLU A 220 -7.08 14.82 7.66
C GLU A 220 -7.54 16.19 7.16
N LEU A 221 -8.83 16.42 7.21
CA LEU A 221 -9.50 17.58 6.63
C LEU A 221 -10.30 18.34 7.69
N ASP A 222 -10.41 19.64 7.50
CA ASP A 222 -11.35 20.47 8.24
C ASP A 222 -12.79 20.35 7.71
N VAL A 223 -13.72 21.06 8.32
CA VAL A 223 -15.15 21.06 7.91
C VAL A 223 -15.41 21.69 6.54
N TYR A 224 -14.42 22.28 5.93
CA TYR A 224 -14.46 22.85 4.59
C TYR A 224 -13.78 21.98 3.53
N GLY A 225 -13.32 20.79 3.94
CA GLY A 225 -12.63 19.84 3.07
C GLY A 225 -11.19 20.22 2.77
N LYS A 226 -10.58 21.11 3.54
CA LYS A 226 -9.19 21.51 3.39
C LYS A 226 -8.27 20.69 4.27
N ALA A 227 -7.11 20.32 3.74
CA ALA A 227 -6.10 19.59 4.49
C ALA A 227 -5.66 20.38 5.73
N VAL A 228 -5.63 19.70 6.87
CA VAL A 228 -5.07 20.21 8.11
C VAL A 228 -3.60 19.83 8.13
N ALA A 229 -2.71 20.78 8.42
CA ALA A 229 -1.29 20.48 8.57
C ALA A 229 -1.12 19.50 9.75
N ALA A 230 -0.36 18.42 9.53
CA ALA A 230 0.02 17.51 10.60
C ALA A 230 0.74 18.33 11.69
N GLU A 231 0.27 18.25 12.94
CA GLU A 231 1.00 18.78 14.08
C GLU A 231 2.32 17.98 14.15
N THR A 232 3.43 18.65 13.88
CA THR A 232 4.75 18.05 14.08
C THR A 232 4.90 17.79 15.57
N PRO A 233 5.03 16.54 16.03
CA PRO A 233 5.27 16.30 17.45
C PRO A 233 6.65 16.88 17.80
N GLY A 234 6.64 17.96 18.61
CA GLY A 234 7.84 18.43 19.32
C GLY A 234 8.87 19.14 18.47
N ALA A 235 8.59 20.37 18.03
CA ALA A 235 9.66 21.35 17.95
C ALA A 235 10.03 21.72 19.38
N GLU A 236 11.14 21.15 19.90
CA GLU A 236 11.76 21.62 21.12
C GLU A 236 12.00 23.14 20.97
N GLN A 237 11.40 23.91 21.89
CA GLN A 237 11.72 25.31 22.02
C GLN A 237 13.23 25.42 22.27
N PRO A 238 13.93 26.35 21.62
CA PRO A 238 15.34 26.59 21.96
C PRO A 238 15.41 26.97 23.43
N GLU A 239 16.19 26.24 24.23
CA GLU A 239 16.55 26.64 25.59
C GLU A 239 17.16 28.05 25.52
N GLU A 240 16.52 29.01 26.20
CA GLU A 240 17.10 30.31 26.48
C GLU A 240 18.37 30.09 27.33
N THR A 241 19.51 30.35 26.76
CA THR A 241 20.76 30.43 27.47
C THR A 241 20.66 31.56 28.50
N PRO A 242 20.98 31.34 29.77
CA PRO A 242 21.00 32.42 30.77
C PRO A 242 22.09 33.45 30.44
N GLU A 243 21.67 34.70 30.29
CA GLU A 243 22.61 35.83 30.20
C GLU A 243 23.52 35.87 31.43
N GLU A 244 24.82 35.73 31.22
CA GLU A 244 25.84 36.07 32.23
C GLU A 244 25.76 37.58 32.55
N ARG A 245 25.50 37.89 33.79
CA ARG A 245 25.65 39.26 34.31
C ARG A 245 27.13 39.58 34.43
N PRO A 246 27.61 40.71 33.94
CA PRO A 246 28.95 41.19 34.23
C PRO A 246 28.98 41.77 35.66
N ASP A 247 30.03 41.45 36.41
CA ASP A 247 30.46 42.08 37.61
C ASP A 247 31.02 43.51 37.38
#